data_957b53f422b2244a757ebbfaba393036
#
_entry.id   957b53f422b2244a757ebbfaba393036
#
_cell.length_a   1.000
_cell.length_b   1.000
_cell.length_c   1.000
_cell.angle_alpha   90.00
_cell.angle_beta   90.00
_cell.angle_gamma   90.00
#
_symmetry.space_group_name_H-M   'P 1'
#
loop_
_entity.id
_entity.type
_entity.pdbx_description
1 polymer ?
#
loop_
_entity_poly.entity_id
_entity_poly.type
_entity_poly.pdbx_seq_one_letter_code
_entity_poly.pdbx_strand_id
1 'polypeptide(L)'
;MPPRRLDLPLAISVGDPAGIGPEIIGKAWEARKSADLPPFFAIGDMGSFAPHWNGPVVKIDGPADSFAHFDSALPVIEVHTCLSVIPGEPDLDGAHCAYQALEMAIGFARAGSAAALVTGPVSKTQLYAVGFTHPGQTEFIAERCGVSKNNAVMMLAGPDLRVVPMTTHIPLASVASKLDGRLIRQRLRATAKGLQRNFGIENPRLAVAGFNPHAGESGNMGREEIDIFEPAIAQIRSEGFDVVGPLSADTMFHAEARSHYDAALCAYHDQALIPLKTLYFHDAVNITLGLPVVRTSPDHGTAFGIAGQNIAMPHSMIAAIKMAEMAALNRQAADAA
;
A
#
# COMPACT_ATOMS: atom_id res chain seq x y z
N MET A 1 7.51 -28.59 -3.35
CA MET A 1 6.44 -28.21 -4.29
C MET A 1 6.99 -27.11 -5.20
N PRO A 2 6.67 -27.08 -6.50
CA PRO A 2 7.01 -25.92 -7.33
C PRO A 2 6.40 -24.68 -6.69
N PRO A 3 7.02 -23.50 -6.84
CA PRO A 3 6.46 -22.26 -6.31
C PRO A 3 5.05 -22.07 -6.90
N ARG A 4 4.07 -21.76 -6.05
CA ARG A 4 2.73 -21.38 -6.52
C ARG A 4 2.87 -20.12 -7.36
N ARG A 5 2.29 -20.13 -8.55
CA ARG A 5 2.22 -18.96 -9.43
C ARG A 5 0.78 -18.45 -9.47
N LEU A 6 0.65 -17.16 -9.69
CA LEU A 6 -0.66 -16.55 -9.92
C LEU A 6 -1.22 -16.98 -11.28
N ASP A 7 -2.49 -17.35 -11.32
CA ASP A 7 -3.22 -17.64 -12.56
C ASP A 7 -3.67 -16.37 -13.30
N LEU A 8 -3.60 -15.22 -12.63
CA LEU A 8 -3.99 -13.91 -13.13
C LEU A 8 -2.82 -12.92 -12.99
N PRO A 9 -2.65 -11.98 -13.92
CA PRO A 9 -1.63 -10.95 -13.84
C PRO A 9 -1.99 -9.90 -12.78
N LEU A 10 -1.00 -9.07 -12.39
CA LEU A 10 -1.23 -7.90 -11.56
C LEU A 10 -1.55 -6.67 -12.41
N ALA A 11 -2.50 -5.86 -11.96
CA ALA A 11 -2.82 -4.58 -12.59
C ALA A 11 -2.03 -3.44 -11.92
N ILE A 12 -1.29 -2.66 -12.69
CA ILE A 12 -0.52 -1.51 -12.19
C ILE A 12 -1.06 -0.23 -12.81
N SER A 13 -1.72 0.65 -12.04
CA SER A 13 -2.01 1.99 -12.52
C SER A 13 -0.73 2.84 -12.54
N VAL A 14 -0.45 3.49 -13.67
CA VAL A 14 0.82 4.24 -13.86
C VAL A 14 0.97 5.41 -12.87
N GLY A 15 -0.13 5.97 -12.40
CA GLY A 15 -0.15 7.17 -11.58
C GLY A 15 -0.07 8.43 -12.44
N ASP A 16 0.53 9.50 -11.91
CA ASP A 16 0.70 10.73 -12.67
C ASP A 16 1.78 10.53 -13.76
N PRO A 17 1.43 10.67 -15.06
CA PRO A 17 2.35 10.39 -16.16
C PRO A 17 3.53 11.36 -16.23
N ALA A 18 3.43 12.57 -15.67
CA ALA A 18 4.54 13.52 -15.59
C ALA A 18 5.49 13.23 -14.40
N GLY A 19 5.12 12.32 -13.51
CA GLY A 19 5.94 11.87 -12.38
C GLY A 19 6.84 10.67 -12.74
N ILE A 20 7.46 10.07 -11.71
CA ILE A 20 8.36 8.92 -11.89
C ILE A 20 7.63 7.58 -12.10
N GLY A 21 6.29 7.55 -12.09
CA GLY A 21 5.49 6.33 -12.25
C GLY A 21 5.89 5.50 -13.47
N PRO A 22 5.89 6.06 -14.70
CA PRO A 22 6.31 5.34 -15.90
C PRO A 22 7.73 4.78 -15.81
N GLU A 23 8.69 5.57 -15.28
CA GLU A 23 10.09 5.16 -15.12
C GLU A 23 10.26 3.96 -14.21
N ILE A 24 9.67 4.02 -13.00
CA ILE A 24 9.83 2.94 -12.01
C ILE A 24 9.10 1.65 -12.41
N ILE A 25 8.00 1.75 -13.17
CA ILE A 25 7.29 0.58 -13.72
C ILE A 25 8.10 -0.05 -14.84
N GLY A 26 8.64 0.75 -15.77
CA GLY A 26 9.51 0.27 -16.82
C GLY A 26 10.75 -0.42 -16.29
N LYS A 27 11.44 0.20 -15.33
CA LYS A 27 12.61 -0.39 -14.65
C LYS A 27 12.26 -1.65 -13.84
N ALA A 28 11.10 -1.71 -13.21
CA ALA A 28 10.63 -2.92 -12.54
C ALA A 28 10.42 -4.05 -13.56
N TRP A 29 9.82 -3.74 -14.73
CA TRP A 29 9.69 -4.72 -15.81
C TRP A 29 11.06 -5.18 -16.35
N GLU A 30 12.04 -4.32 -16.52
CA GLU A 30 13.41 -4.72 -16.88
C GLU A 30 14.00 -5.70 -15.87
N ALA A 31 13.80 -5.43 -14.59
CA ALA A 31 14.28 -6.28 -13.50
C ALA A 31 13.45 -7.57 -13.29
N ARG A 32 12.37 -7.83 -14.07
CA ARG A 32 11.40 -8.90 -13.81
C ARG A 32 12.00 -10.29 -13.65
N LYS A 33 13.04 -10.62 -14.45
CA LYS A 33 13.70 -11.92 -14.36
C LYS A 33 14.66 -12.00 -13.17
N SER A 34 15.44 -10.96 -12.92
CA SER A 34 16.41 -10.93 -11.81
C SER A 34 15.72 -10.77 -10.45
N ALA A 35 14.59 -10.10 -10.42
CA ALA A 35 13.78 -9.92 -9.23
C ALA A 35 12.68 -10.98 -9.07
N ASP A 36 12.55 -11.93 -10.01
CA ASP A 36 11.50 -12.97 -10.03
C ASP A 36 10.10 -12.36 -9.83
N LEU A 37 9.72 -11.44 -10.73
CA LEU A 37 8.40 -10.77 -10.65
C LEU A 37 7.34 -11.56 -11.42
N PRO A 38 6.11 -11.62 -10.88
CA PRO A 38 4.98 -12.22 -11.58
C PRO A 38 4.60 -11.38 -12.81
N PRO A 39 3.88 -11.94 -13.78
CA PRO A 39 3.31 -11.18 -14.87
C PRO A 39 2.41 -10.04 -14.37
N PHE A 40 2.63 -8.85 -14.94
CA PHE A 40 1.81 -7.67 -14.70
C PHE A 40 1.63 -6.87 -15.98
N PHE A 41 0.66 -5.99 -15.97
CA PHE A 41 0.43 -5.00 -17.02
C PHE A 41 0.24 -3.62 -16.41
N ALA A 42 0.69 -2.62 -17.14
CA ALA A 42 0.46 -1.22 -16.78
C ALA A 42 -0.85 -0.72 -17.37
N ILE A 43 -1.48 0.24 -16.73
CA ILE A 43 -2.67 0.95 -17.22
C ILE A 43 -2.34 2.44 -17.24
N GLY A 44 -2.36 3.04 -18.42
CA GLY A 44 -2.02 4.44 -18.63
C GLY A 44 -1.87 4.77 -20.10
N ASP A 45 -1.36 5.94 -20.41
CA ASP A 45 -1.02 6.32 -21.78
C ASP A 45 0.33 5.71 -22.18
N MET A 46 0.38 5.00 -23.31
CA MET A 46 1.63 4.39 -23.80
C MET A 46 2.70 5.42 -24.11
N GLY A 47 2.31 6.58 -24.64
CA GLY A 47 3.22 7.67 -24.98
C GLY A 47 3.93 8.26 -23.75
N SER A 48 3.34 8.09 -22.57
CA SER A 48 3.93 8.58 -21.32
C SER A 48 5.20 7.84 -20.89
N PHE A 49 5.46 6.64 -21.43
CA PHE A 49 6.68 5.90 -21.07
C PHE A 49 7.93 6.44 -21.78
N ALA A 50 7.83 6.82 -23.06
CA ALA A 50 9.00 7.21 -23.86
C ALA A 50 9.83 8.36 -23.29
N PRO A 51 9.26 9.43 -22.69
CA PRO A 51 10.04 10.49 -22.06
C PRO A 51 10.78 10.08 -20.80
N HIS A 52 10.39 8.93 -20.20
CA HIS A 52 10.91 8.46 -18.91
C HIS A 52 11.75 7.20 -19.01
N TRP A 53 11.46 6.34 -20.02
CA TRP A 53 12.05 5.02 -20.13
C TRP A 53 12.00 4.52 -21.59
N ASN A 54 13.11 3.97 -22.09
CA ASN A 54 13.27 3.60 -23.50
C ASN A 54 13.10 2.11 -23.78
N GLY A 55 12.52 1.33 -22.86
CA GLY A 55 12.29 -0.09 -23.08
C GLY A 55 11.08 -0.39 -23.97
N PRO A 56 10.92 -1.64 -24.38
CA PRO A 56 9.82 -2.04 -25.28
C PRO A 56 8.47 -2.05 -24.53
N VAL A 57 7.48 -1.39 -25.13
CA VAL A 57 6.08 -1.38 -24.67
C VAL A 57 5.21 -2.03 -25.73
N VAL A 58 4.17 -2.74 -25.32
CA VAL A 58 3.18 -3.34 -26.22
C VAL A 58 1.77 -3.07 -25.72
N LYS A 59 0.89 -2.62 -26.63
CA LYS A 59 -0.53 -2.48 -26.33
C LYS A 59 -1.17 -3.86 -26.22
N ILE A 60 -2.00 -4.04 -25.20
CA ILE A 60 -2.84 -5.23 -25.03
C ILE A 60 -4.31 -4.81 -24.88
N ASP A 61 -5.23 -5.68 -25.27
CA ASP A 61 -6.67 -5.40 -25.22
C ASP A 61 -7.30 -5.84 -23.90
N GLY A 62 -6.68 -6.80 -23.22
CA GLY A 62 -7.16 -7.31 -21.94
C GLY A 62 -6.07 -7.87 -21.01
N PRO A 63 -6.37 -8.03 -19.72
CA PRO A 63 -5.40 -8.52 -18.74
C PRO A 63 -4.74 -9.86 -19.10
N ALA A 64 -5.50 -10.80 -19.68
CA ALA A 64 -5.00 -12.13 -20.05
C ALA A 64 -3.90 -12.09 -21.11
N ASP A 65 -3.91 -11.10 -22.01
CA ASP A 65 -2.92 -10.95 -23.07
C ASP A 65 -1.51 -10.64 -22.51
N SER A 66 -1.44 -10.16 -21.27
CA SER A 66 -0.17 -9.85 -20.62
C SER A 66 0.78 -11.04 -20.56
N PHE A 67 0.26 -12.26 -20.36
CA PHE A 67 1.09 -13.48 -20.30
C PHE A 67 1.87 -13.74 -21.59
N ALA A 68 1.28 -13.46 -22.76
CA ALA A 68 1.91 -13.67 -24.04
C ALA A 68 3.03 -12.66 -24.34
N HIS A 69 2.97 -11.49 -23.73
CA HIS A 69 3.85 -10.36 -24.06
C HIS A 69 4.88 -10.03 -22.99
N PHE A 70 4.63 -10.41 -21.73
CA PHE A 70 5.41 -9.99 -20.55
C PHE A 70 6.92 -10.28 -20.67
N ASP A 71 7.29 -11.37 -21.33
CA ASP A 71 8.71 -11.72 -21.50
C ASP A 71 9.46 -10.86 -22.52
N SER A 72 8.76 -10.22 -23.45
CA SER A 72 9.36 -9.48 -24.57
C SER A 72 9.15 -7.97 -24.51
N ALA A 73 8.04 -7.50 -23.93
CA ALA A 73 7.71 -6.09 -23.80
C ALA A 73 6.83 -5.86 -22.57
N LEU A 74 6.83 -4.63 -22.02
CA LEU A 74 5.90 -4.21 -20.97
C LEU A 74 4.48 -4.14 -21.55
N PRO A 75 3.53 -4.99 -21.10
CA PRO A 75 2.16 -4.92 -21.56
C PRO A 75 1.45 -3.69 -21.00
N VAL A 76 0.74 -2.94 -21.84
CA VAL A 76 0.00 -1.74 -21.44
C VAL A 76 -1.43 -1.81 -21.97
N ILE A 77 -2.39 -1.66 -21.07
CA ILE A 77 -3.78 -1.31 -21.42
C ILE A 77 -3.86 0.20 -21.49
N GLU A 78 -4.13 0.70 -22.66
CA GLU A 78 -4.11 2.13 -22.95
C GLU A 78 -5.38 2.82 -22.45
N VAL A 79 -5.18 3.91 -21.74
CA VAL A 79 -6.24 4.88 -21.43
C VAL A 79 -6.34 5.84 -22.63
N HIS A 80 -7.54 6.06 -23.15
CA HIS A 80 -7.78 6.90 -24.33
C HIS A 80 -7.57 8.39 -24.05
N THR A 81 -6.30 8.78 -23.92
CA THR A 81 -5.90 10.18 -23.84
C THR A 81 -4.65 10.37 -24.69
N CYS A 82 -4.70 11.30 -25.64
CA CYS A 82 -3.49 11.69 -26.37
C CYS A 82 -2.71 12.67 -25.52
N LEU A 83 -1.73 12.17 -24.78
CA LEU A 83 -0.91 12.99 -23.89
C LEU A 83 0.38 13.45 -24.58
N SER A 84 0.67 14.73 -24.41
CA SER A 84 2.01 15.28 -24.62
C SER A 84 2.67 15.45 -23.26
N VAL A 85 3.21 14.37 -22.71
CA VAL A 85 3.78 14.37 -21.35
C VAL A 85 5.14 15.06 -21.35
N ILE A 86 5.29 16.08 -20.51
CA ILE A 86 6.57 16.69 -20.17
C ILE A 86 6.95 16.23 -18.76
N PRO A 87 8.04 15.45 -18.59
CA PRO A 87 8.46 15.00 -17.27
C PRO A 87 8.67 16.17 -16.30
N GLY A 88 8.07 16.07 -15.12
CA GLY A 88 8.14 17.10 -14.09
C GLY A 88 7.11 18.21 -14.21
N GLU A 89 6.35 18.28 -15.29
CA GLU A 89 5.33 19.30 -15.54
C GLU A 89 3.94 18.68 -15.59
N PRO A 90 3.28 18.45 -14.44
CA PRO A 90 1.96 17.82 -14.42
C PRO A 90 0.88 18.77 -14.97
N ASP A 91 -0.06 18.20 -15.72
CA ASP A 91 -1.18 18.90 -16.33
C ASP A 91 -2.53 18.21 -16.08
N LEU A 92 -3.62 18.80 -16.60
CA LEU A 92 -4.97 18.26 -16.43
C LEU A 92 -5.18 16.97 -17.22
N ASP A 93 -4.59 16.83 -18.39
CA ASP A 93 -4.74 15.64 -19.22
C ASP A 93 -4.05 14.45 -18.54
N GLY A 94 -2.86 14.66 -17.99
CA GLY A 94 -2.15 13.68 -17.15
C GLY A 94 -2.95 13.31 -15.90
N ALA A 95 -3.61 14.27 -15.26
CA ALA A 95 -4.47 14.00 -14.12
C ALA A 95 -5.69 13.15 -14.50
N HIS A 96 -6.34 13.42 -15.64
CA HIS A 96 -7.42 12.59 -16.17
C HIS A 96 -6.93 11.16 -16.49
N CYS A 97 -5.77 11.04 -17.12
CA CYS A 97 -5.14 9.73 -17.37
C CYS A 97 -4.90 8.95 -16.07
N ALA A 98 -4.30 9.57 -15.07
CA ALA A 98 -4.05 8.94 -13.77
C ALA A 98 -5.35 8.50 -13.08
N TYR A 99 -6.40 9.33 -13.15
CA TYR A 99 -7.69 9.02 -12.58
C TYR A 99 -8.36 7.83 -13.28
N GLN A 100 -8.40 7.83 -14.62
CA GLN A 100 -8.99 6.75 -15.40
C GLN A 100 -8.18 5.45 -15.24
N ALA A 101 -6.86 5.52 -15.24
CA ALA A 101 -5.99 4.36 -15.00
C ALA A 101 -6.27 3.70 -13.64
N LEU A 102 -6.48 4.52 -12.60
CA LEU A 102 -6.84 4.03 -11.27
C LEU A 102 -8.22 3.36 -11.26
N GLU A 103 -9.24 3.97 -11.88
CA GLU A 103 -10.59 3.39 -12.01
C GLU A 103 -10.57 2.04 -12.74
N MET A 104 -9.85 1.96 -13.86
CA MET A 104 -9.75 0.72 -14.65
C MET A 104 -9.04 -0.38 -13.84
N ALA A 105 -7.94 -0.05 -13.17
CA ALA A 105 -7.19 -1.00 -12.35
C ALA A 105 -8.05 -1.57 -11.20
N ILE A 106 -8.84 -0.72 -10.54
CA ILE A 106 -9.83 -1.16 -9.53
C ILE A 106 -10.88 -2.06 -10.18
N GLY A 107 -11.37 -1.69 -11.37
CA GLY A 107 -12.34 -2.48 -12.13
C GLY A 107 -11.84 -3.89 -12.41
N PHE A 108 -10.62 -4.06 -12.92
CA PHE A 108 -10.02 -5.37 -13.20
C PHE A 108 -9.83 -6.23 -11.93
N ALA A 109 -9.35 -5.61 -10.83
CA ALA A 109 -9.18 -6.33 -9.58
C ALA A 109 -10.53 -6.79 -8.99
N ARG A 110 -11.57 -5.95 -9.07
CA ARG A 110 -12.92 -6.29 -8.60
C ARG A 110 -13.62 -7.34 -9.47
N ALA A 111 -13.39 -7.31 -10.77
CA ALA A 111 -13.94 -8.30 -11.71
C ALA A 111 -13.22 -9.66 -11.63
N GLY A 112 -12.14 -9.79 -10.86
CA GLY A 112 -11.33 -11.00 -10.82
C GLY A 112 -10.57 -11.25 -12.13
N SER A 113 -10.27 -10.20 -12.90
CA SER A 113 -9.44 -10.27 -14.12
C SER A 113 -7.98 -9.91 -13.84
N ALA A 114 -7.69 -9.36 -12.67
CA ALA A 114 -6.35 -9.18 -12.14
C ALA A 114 -6.29 -9.72 -10.71
N ALA A 115 -5.17 -10.35 -10.34
CA ALA A 115 -4.98 -10.95 -9.02
C ALA A 115 -4.85 -9.90 -7.90
N ALA A 116 -4.30 -8.75 -8.23
CA ALA A 116 -4.14 -7.62 -7.32
C ALA A 116 -3.99 -6.30 -8.09
N LEU A 117 -4.14 -5.20 -7.34
CA LEU A 117 -3.93 -3.82 -7.77
C LEU A 117 -2.64 -3.28 -7.15
N VAL A 118 -1.71 -2.80 -7.97
CA VAL A 118 -0.58 -1.98 -7.55
C VAL A 118 -0.79 -0.56 -8.05
N THR A 119 -0.71 0.45 -7.19
CA THR A 119 -0.97 1.83 -7.64
C THR A 119 0.31 2.64 -7.70
N GLY A 120 0.56 3.27 -8.86
CA GLY A 120 1.61 4.27 -9.02
C GLY A 120 1.32 5.56 -8.23
N PRO A 121 2.34 6.39 -8.05
CA PRO A 121 2.22 7.63 -7.29
C PRO A 121 1.39 8.68 -8.05
N VAL A 122 0.52 9.38 -7.32
CA VAL A 122 -0.35 10.43 -7.87
C VAL A 122 -0.19 11.75 -7.16
N SER A 123 -0.39 12.85 -7.86
CA SER A 123 -0.50 14.18 -7.29
C SER A 123 -1.95 14.44 -6.87
N LYS A 124 -2.19 14.63 -5.57
CA LYS A 124 -3.54 14.96 -5.07
C LYS A 124 -4.04 16.29 -5.64
N THR A 125 -3.17 17.28 -5.75
CA THR A 125 -3.52 18.59 -6.30
C THR A 125 -4.04 18.46 -7.72
N GLN A 126 -3.38 17.67 -8.55
CA GLN A 126 -3.79 17.43 -9.93
C GLN A 126 -5.10 16.64 -10.00
N LEU A 127 -5.24 15.59 -9.18
CA LEU A 127 -6.47 14.81 -9.13
C LEU A 127 -7.69 15.64 -8.67
N TYR A 128 -7.53 16.54 -7.72
CA TYR A 128 -8.62 17.42 -7.29
C TYR A 128 -9.10 18.35 -8.43
N ALA A 129 -8.18 18.77 -9.30
CA ALA A 129 -8.54 19.60 -10.45
C ALA A 129 -9.41 18.89 -11.49
N VAL A 130 -9.42 17.54 -11.51
CA VAL A 130 -10.23 16.72 -12.41
C VAL A 130 -11.42 16.03 -11.69
N GLY A 131 -11.80 16.54 -10.52
CA GLY A 131 -13.02 16.09 -9.82
C GLY A 131 -12.81 14.92 -8.84
N PHE A 132 -11.58 14.58 -8.49
CA PHE A 132 -11.32 13.62 -7.42
C PHE A 132 -11.66 14.28 -6.06
N THR A 133 -12.54 13.66 -5.27
CA THR A 133 -13.08 14.26 -4.04
C THR A 133 -12.62 13.59 -2.76
N HIS A 134 -11.71 12.60 -2.85
CA HIS A 134 -11.27 11.80 -1.72
C HIS A 134 -9.97 12.33 -1.10
N PRO A 135 -9.72 12.13 0.19
CA PRO A 135 -8.47 12.51 0.84
C PRO A 135 -7.23 11.81 0.25
N GLY A 136 -7.43 10.61 -0.32
CA GLY A 136 -6.37 9.83 -0.95
C GLY A 136 -6.90 8.61 -1.72
N GLN A 137 -5.98 7.87 -2.35
CA GLN A 137 -6.32 6.66 -3.11
C GLN A 137 -6.97 5.58 -2.22
N THR A 138 -6.60 5.48 -0.95
CA THR A 138 -7.14 4.47 -0.03
C THR A 138 -8.64 4.62 0.16
N GLU A 139 -9.11 5.83 0.44
CA GLU A 139 -10.53 6.12 0.63
C GLU A 139 -11.32 5.96 -0.67
N PHE A 140 -10.73 6.38 -1.78
CA PHE A 140 -11.30 6.19 -3.11
C PHE A 140 -11.48 4.72 -3.47
N ILE A 141 -10.45 3.90 -3.30
CA ILE A 141 -10.51 2.45 -3.58
C ILE A 141 -11.53 1.78 -2.64
N ALA A 142 -11.56 2.16 -1.36
CA ALA A 142 -12.55 1.64 -0.43
C ALA A 142 -13.98 1.91 -0.89
N GLU A 143 -14.29 3.14 -1.32
CA GLU A 143 -15.60 3.50 -1.86
C GLU A 143 -15.95 2.68 -3.10
N ARG A 144 -15.04 2.59 -4.07
CA ARG A 144 -15.23 1.78 -5.29
C ARG A 144 -15.42 0.29 -5.00
N CYS A 145 -14.88 -0.18 -3.89
CA CYS A 145 -15.05 -1.56 -3.40
C CYS A 145 -16.29 -1.74 -2.52
N GLY A 146 -17.09 -0.70 -2.27
CA GLY A 146 -18.26 -0.76 -1.38
C GLY A 146 -17.87 -0.94 0.10
N VAL A 147 -16.65 -0.55 0.49
CA VAL A 147 -16.13 -0.68 1.85
C VAL A 147 -16.13 0.68 2.53
N SER A 148 -16.62 0.72 3.77
CA SER A 148 -16.49 1.93 4.59
C SER A 148 -15.02 2.34 4.73
N LYS A 149 -14.71 3.63 4.54
CA LYS A 149 -13.37 4.18 4.72
C LYS A 149 -12.74 3.84 6.07
N ASN A 150 -13.55 3.61 7.09
CA ASN A 150 -13.09 3.24 8.42
C ASN A 150 -12.54 1.80 8.48
N ASN A 151 -12.96 0.94 7.55
CA ASN A 151 -12.52 -0.45 7.45
C ASN A 151 -11.28 -0.62 6.55
N ALA A 152 -11.00 0.35 5.70
CA ALA A 152 -9.76 0.40 4.93
C ALA A 152 -8.62 0.91 5.83
N VAL A 153 -7.67 0.05 6.14
CA VAL A 153 -6.61 0.33 7.09
C VAL A 153 -5.27 0.34 6.38
N MET A 154 -4.56 1.46 6.48
CA MET A 154 -3.21 1.59 5.96
C MET A 154 -2.26 0.80 6.84
N MET A 155 -1.49 -0.09 6.26
CA MET A 155 -0.35 -0.74 6.87
C MET A 155 0.87 -0.50 5.99
N LEU A 156 1.98 -0.13 6.61
CA LEU A 156 3.27 -0.13 5.93
C LEU A 156 4.05 -1.37 6.37
N ALA A 157 4.63 -2.04 5.40
CA ALA A 157 5.35 -3.28 5.63
C ALA A 157 6.74 -3.23 5.00
N GLY A 158 7.74 -3.56 5.79
CA GLY A 158 9.09 -3.90 5.38
C GLY A 158 9.33 -5.41 5.53
N PRO A 159 10.56 -5.86 5.34
CA PRO A 159 10.91 -7.28 5.42
C PRO A 159 10.54 -7.96 6.75
N ASP A 160 10.77 -7.31 7.89
CA ASP A 160 10.53 -7.87 9.24
C ASP A 160 9.80 -6.91 10.19
N LEU A 161 9.27 -5.80 9.69
CA LEU A 161 8.48 -4.86 10.46
C LEU A 161 7.22 -4.44 9.68
N ARG A 162 6.06 -4.59 10.31
CA ARG A 162 4.78 -4.07 9.81
C ARG A 162 4.23 -3.08 10.82
N VAL A 163 3.82 -1.92 10.35
CA VAL A 163 3.29 -0.86 11.22
C VAL A 163 1.95 -0.36 10.72
N VAL A 164 1.05 -0.08 11.64
CA VAL A 164 -0.30 0.43 11.37
C VAL A 164 -0.51 1.70 12.19
N PRO A 165 -0.51 2.88 11.58
CA PRO A 165 -0.91 4.09 12.28
C PRO A 165 -2.43 4.08 12.53
N MET A 166 -2.84 4.25 13.78
CA MET A 166 -4.25 4.35 14.16
C MET A 166 -4.88 5.62 13.63
N THR A 167 -4.14 6.72 13.67
CA THR A 167 -4.50 8.02 13.07
C THR A 167 -3.50 8.36 11.97
N THR A 168 -4.01 8.88 10.83
CA THR A 168 -3.23 9.25 9.65
C THR A 168 -3.54 10.66 9.22
N HIS A 169 -2.55 11.40 8.71
CA HIS A 169 -2.67 12.68 8.04
C HIS A 169 -3.50 13.74 8.80
N ILE A 170 -3.40 13.75 10.11
CA ILE A 170 -3.97 14.78 11.00
C ILE A 170 -2.87 15.50 11.76
N PRO A 171 -3.08 16.76 12.17
CA PRO A 171 -2.12 17.47 13.03
C PRO A 171 -1.87 16.69 14.32
N LEU A 172 -0.61 16.67 14.77
CA LEU A 172 -0.22 15.95 15.99
C LEU A 172 -1.05 16.38 17.21
N ALA A 173 -1.33 17.69 17.33
CA ALA A 173 -2.16 18.24 18.38
C ALA A 173 -3.60 17.68 18.42
N SER A 174 -4.08 17.11 17.31
CA SER A 174 -5.43 16.54 17.21
C SER A 174 -5.47 15.05 17.54
N VAL A 175 -4.32 14.38 17.67
CA VAL A 175 -4.26 12.92 17.82
C VAL A 175 -4.98 12.46 19.08
N ALA A 176 -4.68 13.04 20.23
CA ALA A 176 -5.29 12.64 21.49
C ALA A 176 -6.84 12.69 21.45
N SER A 177 -7.40 13.74 20.84
CA SER A 177 -8.85 13.91 20.70
C SER A 177 -9.51 12.96 19.69
N LYS A 178 -8.73 12.28 18.83
CA LYS A 178 -9.21 11.33 17.83
C LYS A 178 -9.02 9.87 18.23
N LEU A 179 -8.19 9.62 19.22
CA LEU A 179 -8.00 8.29 19.77
C LEU A 179 -9.16 7.96 20.73
N ASP A 180 -9.89 6.93 20.40
CA ASP A 180 -10.91 6.34 21.26
C ASP A 180 -10.85 4.81 21.20
N GLY A 181 -11.48 4.16 22.19
CA GLY A 181 -11.47 2.70 22.27
C GLY A 181 -12.13 2.02 21.04
N ARG A 182 -13.07 2.68 20.36
CA ARG A 182 -13.70 2.15 19.15
C ARG A 182 -12.70 2.11 17.99
N LEU A 183 -11.96 3.19 17.77
CA LEU A 183 -10.93 3.26 16.72
C LEU A 183 -9.84 2.21 16.96
N ILE A 184 -9.34 2.11 18.19
CA ILE A 184 -8.29 1.14 18.54
C ILE A 184 -8.75 -0.29 18.24
N ARG A 185 -9.93 -0.68 18.72
CA ARG A 185 -10.48 -2.02 18.48
C ARG A 185 -10.71 -2.28 16.99
N GLN A 186 -11.19 -1.29 16.24
CA GLN A 186 -11.39 -1.43 14.80
C GLN A 186 -10.07 -1.67 14.06
N ARG A 187 -9.02 -0.88 14.39
CA ARG A 187 -7.68 -1.05 13.80
C ARG A 187 -7.07 -2.42 14.15
N LEU A 188 -7.18 -2.85 15.41
CA LEU A 188 -6.69 -4.15 15.84
C LEU A 188 -7.35 -5.31 15.08
N ARG A 189 -8.70 -5.33 15.01
CA ARG A 189 -9.42 -6.37 14.25
C ARG A 189 -9.07 -6.36 12.76
N ALA A 190 -9.01 -5.19 12.14
CA ALA A 190 -8.69 -5.08 10.72
C ALA A 190 -7.26 -5.53 10.44
N THR A 191 -6.32 -5.21 11.33
CA THR A 191 -4.93 -5.65 11.22
C THR A 191 -4.81 -7.16 11.37
N ALA A 192 -5.39 -7.75 12.41
CA ALA A 192 -5.36 -9.20 12.62
C ALA A 192 -5.93 -9.96 11.42
N LYS A 193 -7.14 -9.61 10.97
CA LYS A 193 -7.77 -10.20 9.79
C LYS A 193 -6.97 -9.99 8.50
N GLY A 194 -6.35 -8.81 8.37
CA GLY A 194 -5.48 -8.51 7.23
C GLY A 194 -4.22 -9.38 7.22
N LEU A 195 -3.60 -9.61 8.38
CA LEU A 195 -2.44 -10.50 8.52
C LEU A 195 -2.81 -11.96 8.22
N GLN A 196 -3.95 -12.42 8.72
CA GLN A 196 -4.47 -13.76 8.41
C GLN A 196 -4.66 -13.93 6.90
N ARG A 197 -5.42 -13.03 6.27
CA ARG A 197 -5.84 -13.19 4.89
C ARG A 197 -4.72 -12.90 3.87
N ASN A 198 -3.92 -11.84 4.09
CA ASN A 198 -2.93 -11.38 3.12
C ASN A 198 -1.53 -11.95 3.38
N PHE A 199 -1.21 -12.32 4.62
CA PHE A 199 0.12 -12.79 5.00
C PHE A 199 0.13 -14.27 5.42
N GLY A 200 -1.04 -14.91 5.50
CA GLY A 200 -1.16 -16.33 5.88
C GLY A 200 -0.77 -16.61 7.34
N ILE A 201 -0.79 -15.59 8.20
CA ILE A 201 -0.46 -15.72 9.62
C ILE A 201 -1.73 -16.11 10.38
N GLU A 202 -1.90 -17.37 10.73
CA GLU A 202 -3.14 -17.89 11.36
C GLU A 202 -3.47 -17.20 12.69
N ASN A 203 -2.47 -17.02 13.55
CA ASN A 203 -2.60 -16.40 14.87
C ASN A 203 -1.69 -15.17 14.98
N PRO A 204 -2.08 -14.02 14.41
CA PRO A 204 -1.24 -12.84 14.38
C PRO A 204 -1.03 -12.26 15.79
N ARG A 205 0.22 -12.01 16.14
CA ARG A 205 0.64 -11.33 17.37
C ARG A 205 0.70 -9.84 17.09
N LEU A 206 -0.11 -9.06 17.79
CA LEU A 206 -0.18 -7.61 17.63
C LEU A 206 0.45 -6.90 18.83
N ALA A 207 1.29 -5.90 18.58
CA ALA A 207 1.83 -5.03 19.60
C ALA A 207 1.22 -3.62 19.47
N VAL A 208 0.78 -3.03 20.57
CA VAL A 208 0.24 -1.68 20.59
C VAL A 208 1.23 -0.76 21.27
N ALA A 209 1.69 0.28 20.55
CA ALA A 209 2.53 1.32 21.11
C ALA A 209 1.71 2.23 22.03
N GLY A 210 2.26 2.60 23.17
CA GLY A 210 1.70 3.65 24.00
C GLY A 210 1.69 5.00 23.29
N PHE A 211 0.76 5.84 23.64
CA PHE A 211 0.62 7.19 23.09
C PHE A 211 1.62 8.14 23.75
N ASN A 212 1.70 8.06 25.10
CA ASN A 212 2.57 8.90 25.91
C ASN A 212 3.96 8.27 26.12
N PRO A 213 4.99 9.07 26.46
CA PRO A 213 6.29 8.54 26.85
C PRO A 213 6.16 7.48 27.95
N HIS A 214 6.97 6.41 27.86
CA HIS A 214 6.96 5.28 28.79
C HIS A 214 5.56 4.65 28.99
N ALA A 215 4.71 4.71 27.93
CA ALA A 215 3.32 4.25 27.98
C ALA A 215 2.53 4.86 29.15
N GLY A 216 2.73 6.18 29.38
CA GLY A 216 2.03 6.96 30.41
C GLY A 216 2.54 6.78 31.85
N GLU A 217 3.52 5.89 32.09
CA GLU A 217 4.14 5.64 33.39
C GLU A 217 3.11 5.58 34.55
N SER A 218 2.19 4.63 34.47
CA SER A 218 1.09 4.43 35.41
C SER A 218 0.21 5.68 35.61
N GLY A 219 0.08 6.52 34.59
CA GLY A 219 -0.73 7.74 34.62
C GLY A 219 0.00 9.01 35.00
N ASN A 220 1.31 8.93 35.28
CA ASN A 220 2.11 10.11 35.63
C ASN A 220 2.45 11.01 34.43
N MET A 221 2.46 10.44 33.21
CA MET A 221 2.75 11.13 31.97
C MET A 221 1.56 11.17 31.01
N GLY A 222 0.35 11.04 31.53
CA GLY A 222 -0.88 10.96 30.78
C GLY A 222 -1.68 9.73 31.16
N ARG A 223 -2.98 9.75 30.88
CA ARG A 223 -3.90 8.68 31.31
C ARG A 223 -4.55 7.94 30.14
N GLU A 224 -4.20 8.31 28.91
CA GLU A 224 -4.80 7.74 27.71
C GLU A 224 -4.60 6.23 27.66
N GLU A 225 -3.44 5.72 28.09
CA GLU A 225 -3.17 4.29 28.17
C GLU A 225 -4.17 3.59 29.10
N ILE A 226 -4.36 4.10 30.30
CA ILE A 226 -5.25 3.54 31.33
C ILE A 226 -6.72 3.70 30.91
N ASP A 227 -7.10 4.90 30.44
CA ASP A 227 -8.50 5.26 30.23
C ASP A 227 -9.05 4.80 28.88
N ILE A 228 -8.17 4.60 27.86
CA ILE A 228 -8.57 4.29 26.47
C ILE A 228 -7.93 3.00 25.95
N PHE A 229 -6.59 2.86 26.03
CA PHE A 229 -5.88 1.75 25.38
C PHE A 229 -6.09 0.42 26.09
N GLU A 230 -5.86 0.36 27.40
CA GLU A 230 -5.98 -0.88 28.18
C GLU A 230 -7.39 -1.49 28.10
N PRO A 231 -8.48 -0.73 28.26
CA PRO A 231 -9.84 -1.27 28.11
C PRO A 231 -10.11 -1.78 26.68
N ALA A 232 -9.61 -1.08 25.67
CA ALA A 232 -9.78 -1.48 24.28
C ALA A 232 -9.01 -2.78 23.97
N ILE A 233 -7.76 -2.89 24.43
CA ILE A 233 -6.93 -4.09 24.29
C ILE A 233 -7.54 -5.27 25.05
N ALA A 234 -7.98 -5.06 26.28
CA ALA A 234 -8.63 -6.10 27.10
C ALA A 234 -9.87 -6.69 26.37
N GLN A 235 -10.68 -5.84 25.76
CA GLN A 235 -11.83 -6.28 24.96
C GLN A 235 -11.40 -7.13 23.77
N ILE A 236 -10.37 -6.71 23.02
CA ILE A 236 -9.89 -7.46 21.83
C ILE A 236 -9.29 -8.82 22.25
N ARG A 237 -8.58 -8.87 23.37
CA ARG A 237 -8.10 -10.15 23.96
C ARG A 237 -9.26 -11.08 24.31
N SER A 238 -10.36 -10.56 24.86
CA SER A 238 -11.54 -11.37 25.18
C SER A 238 -12.25 -11.92 23.93
N GLU A 239 -11.98 -11.33 22.75
CA GLU A 239 -12.45 -11.83 21.44
C GLU A 239 -11.49 -12.89 20.84
N GLY A 240 -10.42 -13.27 21.54
CA GLY A 240 -9.47 -14.31 21.12
C GLY A 240 -8.29 -13.82 20.29
N PHE A 241 -8.06 -12.50 20.18
CA PHE A 241 -6.90 -11.97 19.48
C PHE A 241 -5.66 -11.88 20.42
N ASP A 242 -4.50 -12.23 19.89
CA ASP A 242 -3.22 -12.07 20.59
C ASP A 242 -2.71 -10.65 20.45
N VAL A 243 -2.83 -9.87 21.52
CA VAL A 243 -2.45 -8.45 21.54
C VAL A 243 -1.67 -8.15 22.82
N VAL A 244 -0.50 -7.55 22.68
CA VAL A 244 0.31 -7.03 23.79
C VAL A 244 0.33 -5.50 23.79
N GLY A 245 0.46 -4.91 24.97
CA GLY A 245 0.55 -3.46 25.12
C GLY A 245 -0.49 -2.89 26.09
N PRO A 246 -0.52 -1.54 26.24
CA PRO A 246 0.35 -0.58 25.55
C PRO A 246 1.82 -0.71 25.97
N LEU A 247 2.74 -0.73 25.00
CA LEU A 247 4.19 -0.85 25.21
C LEU A 247 4.86 0.51 25.07
N SER A 248 6.00 0.70 25.74
CA SER A 248 6.81 1.90 25.54
C SER A 248 7.34 1.94 24.10
N ALA A 249 6.97 2.99 23.34
CA ALA A 249 7.22 3.06 21.91
C ALA A 249 8.72 3.10 21.56
N ASP A 250 9.55 3.69 22.44
CA ASP A 250 11.00 3.81 22.26
C ASP A 250 11.74 2.46 22.35
N THR A 251 11.13 1.45 22.97
CA THR A 251 11.78 0.14 23.19
C THR A 251 11.21 -0.99 22.33
N MET A 252 10.18 -0.75 21.52
CA MET A 252 9.52 -1.85 20.82
C MET A 252 10.02 -2.14 19.40
N PHE A 253 10.89 -1.28 18.82
CA PHE A 253 11.29 -1.40 17.42
C PHE A 253 12.69 -1.96 17.17
N HIS A 254 13.46 -2.32 18.21
CA HIS A 254 14.73 -3.01 18.01
C HIS A 254 14.54 -4.47 17.58
N ALA A 255 15.58 -5.10 17.02
CA ALA A 255 15.48 -6.41 16.38
C ALA A 255 14.87 -7.51 17.25
N GLU A 256 15.27 -7.58 18.54
CA GLU A 256 14.75 -8.57 19.48
C GLU A 256 13.25 -8.32 19.74
N ALA A 257 12.85 -7.08 20.04
CA ALA A 257 11.43 -6.74 20.28
C ALA A 257 10.56 -7.07 19.06
N ARG A 258 11.01 -6.76 17.83
CA ARG A 258 10.27 -7.08 16.60
C ARG A 258 10.02 -8.58 16.40
N SER A 259 10.84 -9.45 16.97
CA SER A 259 10.65 -10.90 16.86
C SER A 259 9.42 -11.42 17.65
N HIS A 260 8.89 -10.62 18.57
CA HIS A 260 7.78 -10.99 19.44
C HIS A 260 6.40 -10.62 18.90
N TYR A 261 6.30 -9.87 17.81
CA TYR A 261 5.02 -9.51 17.20
C TYR A 261 5.08 -9.53 15.67
N ASP A 262 3.93 -9.59 15.04
CA ASP A 262 3.79 -9.65 13.59
C ASP A 262 3.40 -8.30 12.99
N ALA A 263 2.78 -7.41 13.79
CA ALA A 263 2.56 -6.00 13.45
C ALA A 263 2.48 -5.13 14.70
N ALA A 264 2.98 -3.89 14.57
CA ALA A 264 2.87 -2.84 15.58
C ALA A 264 1.79 -1.83 15.20
N LEU A 265 0.84 -1.58 16.12
CA LEU A 265 -0.15 -0.51 15.99
C LEU A 265 0.34 0.71 16.75
N CYS A 266 0.45 1.83 16.05
CA CYS A 266 0.99 3.08 16.58
C CYS A 266 -0.11 4.14 16.66
N ALA A 267 -0.07 4.99 17.64
CA ALA A 267 -1.10 5.99 17.88
C ALA A 267 -1.21 7.00 16.73
N TYR A 268 -0.09 7.38 16.12
CA TYR A 268 -0.02 8.39 15.08
C TYR A 268 0.99 8.05 13.98
N HIS A 269 0.91 8.79 12.90
CA HIS A 269 1.65 8.58 11.66
C HIS A 269 3.16 8.43 11.89
N ASP A 270 3.83 9.40 12.48
CA ASP A 270 5.30 9.37 12.57
C ASP A 270 5.81 8.34 13.58
N GLN A 271 5.04 8.02 14.62
CA GLN A 271 5.37 6.92 15.54
C GLN A 271 5.46 5.57 14.80
N ALA A 272 4.64 5.39 13.76
CA ALA A 272 4.66 4.21 12.90
C ALA A 272 5.77 4.30 11.84
N LEU A 273 5.87 5.42 11.14
CA LEU A 273 6.66 5.52 9.92
C LEU A 273 8.15 5.77 10.17
N ILE A 274 8.51 6.50 11.23
CA ILE A 274 9.92 6.76 11.55
C ILE A 274 10.71 5.46 11.73
N PRO A 275 10.32 4.52 12.59
CA PRO A 275 11.07 3.28 12.76
C PRO A 275 11.11 2.43 11.49
N LEU A 276 10.01 2.33 10.76
CA LEU A 276 9.98 1.57 9.52
C LEU A 276 10.90 2.17 8.45
N LYS A 277 10.80 3.48 8.22
CA LYS A 277 11.61 4.16 7.20
C LYS A 277 13.08 4.27 7.57
N THR A 278 13.40 4.30 8.85
CA THR A 278 14.79 4.22 9.31
C THR A 278 15.43 2.88 8.93
N LEU A 279 14.66 1.80 9.00
CA LEU A 279 15.14 0.45 8.69
C LEU A 279 15.03 0.11 7.19
N TYR A 280 13.93 0.49 6.54
CA TYR A 280 13.52 -0.04 5.22
C TYR A 280 13.05 1.07 4.27
N PHE A 281 13.81 2.16 4.13
CA PHE A 281 13.41 3.32 3.31
C PHE A 281 13.05 2.95 1.86
N HIS A 282 13.81 2.02 1.26
CA HIS A 282 13.64 1.62 -0.13
C HIS A 282 12.70 0.41 -0.33
N ASP A 283 12.46 -0.37 0.72
CA ASP A 283 11.72 -1.62 0.65
C ASP A 283 10.32 -1.52 1.31
N ALA A 284 10.01 -0.37 1.90
CA ALA A 284 8.72 -0.14 2.52
C ALA A 284 7.60 -0.09 1.48
N VAL A 285 6.54 -0.85 1.74
CA VAL A 285 5.35 -0.96 0.89
C VAL A 285 4.13 -0.54 1.69
N ASN A 286 3.28 0.27 1.08
CA ASN A 286 1.96 0.54 1.61
C ASN A 286 0.99 -0.54 1.11
N ILE A 287 0.36 -1.28 2.03
CA ILE A 287 -0.72 -2.21 1.74
C ILE A 287 -2.00 -1.77 2.44
N THR A 288 -3.12 -1.79 1.74
CA THR A 288 -4.42 -1.45 2.34
C THR A 288 -5.13 -2.73 2.80
N LEU A 289 -5.30 -2.86 4.10
CA LEU A 289 -6.06 -3.95 4.71
C LEU A 289 -7.57 -3.67 4.69
N GLY A 290 -8.39 -4.73 4.79
CA GLY A 290 -9.85 -4.61 4.88
C GLY A 290 -10.57 -4.42 3.54
N LEU A 291 -9.87 -4.39 2.42
CA LEU A 291 -10.45 -4.37 1.08
C LEU A 291 -10.79 -5.79 0.59
N PRO A 292 -11.81 -5.97 -0.27
CA PRO A 292 -12.08 -7.24 -0.93
C PRO A 292 -10.99 -7.61 -1.95
N VAL A 293 -10.26 -6.64 -2.47
CA VAL A 293 -9.14 -6.81 -3.39
C VAL A 293 -7.80 -6.59 -2.66
N VAL A 294 -6.71 -7.17 -3.18
CA VAL A 294 -5.36 -6.83 -2.72
C VAL A 294 -4.97 -5.50 -3.34
N ARG A 295 -4.51 -4.55 -2.52
CA ARG A 295 -3.96 -3.28 -3.00
C ARG A 295 -2.66 -2.96 -2.31
N THR A 296 -1.62 -2.75 -3.11
CA THR A 296 -0.31 -2.27 -2.65
C THR A 296 0.12 -1.01 -3.40
N SER A 297 1.09 -0.29 -2.86
CA SER A 297 1.75 0.82 -3.57
C SER A 297 3.15 1.07 -3.02
N PRO A 298 4.05 1.65 -3.83
CA PRO A 298 5.25 2.29 -3.32
C PRO A 298 4.91 3.32 -2.24
N ASP A 299 5.83 3.52 -1.29
CA ASP A 299 5.67 4.50 -0.21
C ASP A 299 6.43 5.81 -0.48
N HIS A 300 6.26 6.33 -1.70
CA HIS A 300 6.78 7.65 -2.12
C HIS A 300 5.77 8.34 -3.05
N GLY A 301 5.97 9.64 -3.28
CA GLY A 301 5.14 10.45 -4.18
C GLY A 301 5.62 10.44 -5.63
N THR A 302 5.06 11.35 -6.42
CA THR A 302 5.33 11.54 -7.85
C THR A 302 6.76 11.98 -8.19
N ALA A 303 7.46 12.58 -7.24
CA ALA A 303 8.85 13.02 -7.36
C ALA A 303 9.14 13.78 -8.67
N PHE A 304 8.30 14.74 -9.02
CA PHE A 304 8.39 15.55 -10.24
C PHE A 304 9.79 16.14 -10.50
N GLY A 305 10.51 16.51 -9.45
CA GLY A 305 11.84 17.12 -9.56
C GLY A 305 12.93 16.21 -10.15
N ILE A 306 12.69 14.90 -10.23
CA ILE A 306 13.64 13.94 -10.84
C ILE A 306 13.03 13.18 -12.03
N ALA A 307 11.78 13.48 -12.38
CA ALA A 307 11.11 12.84 -13.50
C ALA A 307 11.84 13.09 -14.83
N GLY A 308 11.97 12.09 -15.68
CA GLY A 308 12.68 12.17 -16.96
C GLY A 308 14.20 12.19 -16.87
N GLN A 309 14.79 12.14 -15.66
CA GLN A 309 16.24 12.11 -15.50
C GLN A 309 16.83 10.68 -15.47
N ASN A 310 16.00 9.68 -15.51
CA ASN A 310 16.39 8.27 -15.47
C ASN A 310 17.18 7.87 -14.19
N ILE A 311 16.94 8.55 -13.06
CA ILE A 311 17.59 8.30 -11.77
C ILE A 311 16.66 7.73 -10.70
N ALA A 312 15.35 7.63 -10.97
CA ALA A 312 14.42 7.03 -10.04
C ALA A 312 14.71 5.53 -9.83
N MET A 313 14.72 5.12 -8.56
CA MET A 313 14.99 3.72 -8.18
C MET A 313 13.70 2.91 -8.15
N PRO A 314 13.62 1.72 -8.78
CA PRO A 314 12.42 0.90 -8.83
C PRO A 314 12.17 0.04 -7.59
N HIS A 315 13.03 0.07 -6.58
CA HIS A 315 13.02 -0.87 -5.45
C HIS A 315 11.65 -0.94 -4.75
N SER A 316 11.07 0.22 -4.42
CA SER A 316 9.77 0.28 -3.75
C SER A 316 8.62 -0.23 -4.65
N MET A 317 8.68 -0.02 -5.97
CA MET A 317 7.73 -0.59 -6.93
C MET A 317 7.88 -2.11 -7.03
N ILE A 318 9.10 -2.62 -7.11
CA ILE A 318 9.41 -4.06 -7.10
C ILE A 318 8.90 -4.69 -5.79
N ALA A 319 9.16 -4.06 -4.66
CA ALA A 319 8.65 -4.53 -3.37
C ALA A 319 7.11 -4.54 -3.32
N ALA A 320 6.45 -3.51 -3.87
CA ALA A 320 4.99 -3.44 -3.94
C ALA A 320 4.39 -4.55 -4.83
N ILE A 321 5.03 -4.85 -5.97
CA ILE A 321 4.62 -5.95 -6.87
C ILE A 321 4.77 -7.30 -6.15
N LYS A 322 5.90 -7.58 -5.50
CA LYS A 322 6.12 -8.82 -4.75
C LYS A 322 5.14 -8.99 -3.60
N MET A 323 4.86 -7.92 -2.87
CA MET A 323 3.88 -7.97 -1.79
C MET A 323 2.45 -8.20 -2.30
N ALA A 324 2.10 -7.63 -3.46
CA ALA A 324 0.82 -7.89 -4.12
C ALA A 324 0.68 -9.37 -4.51
N GLU A 325 1.73 -9.95 -5.10
CA GLU A 325 1.78 -11.38 -5.44
C GLU A 325 1.61 -12.26 -4.21
N MET A 326 2.44 -12.06 -3.19
CA MET A 326 2.37 -12.81 -1.93
C MET A 326 0.97 -12.76 -1.31
N ALA A 327 0.38 -11.56 -1.22
CA ALA A 327 -0.94 -11.39 -0.64
C ALA A 327 -2.04 -12.04 -1.49
N ALA A 328 -1.95 -12.00 -2.82
CA ALA A 328 -2.88 -12.67 -3.72
C ALA A 328 -2.80 -14.20 -3.60
N LEU A 329 -1.59 -14.76 -3.54
CA LEU A 329 -1.37 -16.20 -3.35
C LEU A 329 -1.92 -16.69 -2.00
N ASN A 330 -1.72 -15.92 -0.92
CA ASN A 330 -2.27 -16.27 0.38
C ASN A 330 -3.81 -16.25 0.39
N ARG A 331 -4.44 -15.28 -0.30
CA ARG A 331 -5.89 -15.24 -0.45
C ARG A 331 -6.42 -16.43 -1.25
N GLN A 332 -5.79 -16.76 -2.38
CA GLN A 332 -6.15 -17.94 -3.17
C GLN A 332 -6.06 -19.23 -2.34
N ALA A 333 -5.03 -19.34 -1.49
CA ALA A 333 -4.88 -20.49 -0.61
C ALA A 333 -5.98 -20.56 0.46
N ALA A 334 -6.35 -19.44 1.05
CA ALA A 334 -7.41 -19.36 2.05
C ALA A 334 -8.81 -19.59 1.46
N ASP A 335 -9.07 -19.13 0.23
CA ASP A 335 -10.35 -19.32 -0.45
C ASP A 335 -10.52 -20.77 -0.99
N ALA A 336 -9.43 -21.54 -1.10
CA ALA A 336 -9.42 -22.94 -1.54
C ALA A 336 -9.49 -23.96 -0.38
N ALA A 337 -9.32 -23.52 0.87
CA ALA A 337 -9.35 -24.33 2.09
C ALA A 337 -10.73 -24.40 2.72
#